data_71bdb06d858d312e6118fb16a12d67a3
#
_entry.id   71bdb06d858d312e6118fb16a12d67a3
#
_cell.length_a   1.000
_cell.length_b   1.000
_cell.length_c   1.000
_cell.angle_alpha   90.00
_cell.angle_beta   90.00
_cell.angle_gamma   90.00
#
_symmetry.space_group_name_H-M   'P 1'
#
loop_
_entity.id
_entity.type
_entity.pdbx_description
1 polymer ?
#
loop_
_entity_poly.entity_id
_entity_poly.type
_entity_poly.pdbx_seq_one_letter_code
_entity_poly.pdbx_strand_id
1 'polypeptide(L)'
;MKKSIQRISGILLTVVVLAGMIYLRAMQNYTGQNYRSSNFFVFWLSGRLLTDGGNPYNPDQWRAGHEQYGATSLKEAIFLYPLPLAVFLIPLGLFTLDEAYLGWQILSQILIAIVIFCLLNKNNIEKYEQFL
;
A
#
# COMPACT_ATOMS: atom_id res chain seq x y z
N MET A 1 -9.51 35.74 8.66
CA MET A 1 -9.10 35.66 7.26
C MET A 1 -7.85 34.80 7.05
N LYS A 2 -6.71 35.04 7.69
CA LYS A 2 -5.48 34.22 7.53
C LYS A 2 -5.65 32.71 7.81
N LYS A 3 -6.41 32.32 8.85
CA LYS A 3 -6.66 30.91 9.19
C LYS A 3 -7.46 30.13 8.14
N SER A 4 -8.42 30.79 7.50
CA SER A 4 -9.21 30.17 6.43
C SER A 4 -8.36 29.92 5.19
N ILE A 5 -7.48 30.87 4.85
CA ILE A 5 -6.54 30.74 3.72
C ILE A 5 -5.56 29.58 3.95
N GLN A 6 -5.01 29.43 5.16
CA GLN A 6 -4.08 28.32 5.48
C GLN A 6 -4.77 26.95 5.40
N ARG A 7 -6.02 26.82 5.85
CA ARG A 7 -6.78 25.58 5.73
C ARG A 7 -7.06 25.24 4.26
N ILE A 8 -7.48 26.21 3.49
CA ILE A 8 -7.74 26.02 2.05
C ILE A 8 -6.46 25.63 1.32
N SER A 9 -5.33 26.29 1.63
CA SER A 9 -4.02 25.97 1.06
C SER A 9 -3.59 24.54 1.42
N GLY A 10 -3.80 24.08 2.68
CA GLY A 10 -3.49 22.72 3.10
C GLY A 10 -4.33 21.67 2.37
N ILE A 11 -5.63 21.90 2.24
CA ILE A 11 -6.54 21.03 1.50
C ILE A 11 -6.13 20.97 0.02
N LEU A 12 -5.86 22.11 -0.58
CA LEU A 12 -5.43 22.18 -1.98
C LEU A 12 -4.14 21.41 -2.22
N LEU A 13 -3.14 21.57 -1.34
CA LEU A 13 -1.88 20.83 -1.40
C LEU A 13 -2.11 19.31 -1.30
N THR A 14 -2.95 18.87 -0.38
CA THR A 14 -3.29 17.46 -0.22
C THR A 14 -3.95 16.89 -1.49
N VAL A 15 -4.89 17.63 -2.07
CA VAL A 15 -5.56 17.24 -3.33
C VAL A 15 -4.57 17.15 -4.48
N VAL A 16 -3.66 18.11 -4.62
CA VAL A 16 -2.62 18.10 -5.67
C VAL A 16 -1.67 16.92 -5.50
N VAL A 17 -1.23 16.62 -4.28
CA VAL A 17 -0.36 15.48 -4.00
C VAL A 17 -1.08 14.16 -4.35
N LEU A 18 -2.34 13.99 -3.93
CA LEU A 18 -3.12 12.80 -4.25
C LEU A 18 -3.34 12.64 -5.76
N ALA A 19 -3.70 13.71 -6.45
CA ALA A 19 -3.86 13.70 -7.91
C ALA A 19 -2.56 13.34 -8.63
N GLY A 20 -1.43 13.89 -8.19
CA GLY A 20 -0.10 13.57 -8.70
C GLY A 20 0.27 12.10 -8.48
N MET A 21 -0.04 11.55 -7.31
CA MET A 21 0.21 10.13 -7.01
C MET A 21 -0.66 9.21 -7.87
N ILE A 22 -1.95 9.54 -8.05
CA ILE A 22 -2.86 8.80 -8.94
C ILE A 22 -2.33 8.82 -10.37
N TYR A 23 -1.90 9.99 -10.85
CA TYR A 23 -1.31 10.15 -12.19
C TYR A 23 -0.05 9.30 -12.36
N LEU A 24 0.89 9.36 -11.43
CA LEU A 24 2.11 8.56 -11.47
C LEU A 24 1.81 7.06 -11.48
N ARG A 25 0.80 6.60 -10.74
CA ARG A 25 0.36 5.21 -10.72
C ARG A 25 -0.27 4.78 -12.05
N ALA A 26 -1.10 5.64 -12.63
CA ALA A 26 -1.68 5.38 -13.95
C ALA A 26 -0.58 5.24 -15.00
N MET A 27 0.44 6.09 -14.97
CA MET A 27 1.60 6.01 -15.86
C MET A 27 2.42 4.73 -15.66
N GLN A 28 2.65 4.30 -14.40
CA GLN A 28 3.35 3.04 -14.10
C GLN A 28 2.60 1.83 -14.64
N ASN A 29 1.27 1.81 -14.51
CA ASN A 29 0.45 0.74 -15.08
C ASN A 29 0.48 0.75 -16.61
N TYR A 30 0.45 1.94 -17.23
CA TYR A 30 0.54 2.10 -18.68
C TYR A 30 1.89 1.66 -19.24
N THR A 31 3.01 1.88 -18.51
CA THR A 31 4.36 1.47 -18.90
C THR A 31 4.64 -0.01 -18.63
N GLY A 32 3.66 -0.79 -18.17
CA GLY A 32 3.79 -2.23 -18.01
C GLY A 32 4.69 -2.67 -16.84
N GLN A 33 4.92 -1.82 -15.85
CA GLN A 33 5.59 -2.24 -14.61
C GLN A 33 4.73 -3.26 -13.88
N ASN A 34 5.14 -4.52 -13.99
CA ASN A 34 4.39 -5.65 -13.50
C ASN A 34 4.47 -5.72 -11.96
N TYR A 35 3.39 -5.31 -11.27
CA TYR A 35 3.29 -5.42 -9.80
C TYR A 35 3.43 -6.87 -9.29
N ARG A 36 3.33 -7.88 -10.17
CA ARG A 36 3.61 -9.30 -9.90
C ARG A 36 5.07 -9.56 -9.56
N SER A 37 5.95 -8.63 -9.86
CA SER A 37 7.38 -8.64 -9.50
C SER A 37 7.70 -7.74 -8.29
N SER A 38 6.68 -7.23 -7.59
CA SER A 38 6.85 -6.32 -6.46
C SER A 38 6.72 -7.03 -5.11
N ASN A 39 7.17 -6.39 -4.04
CA ASN A 39 6.96 -6.87 -2.67
C ASN A 39 5.47 -7.01 -2.31
N PHE A 40 4.58 -6.26 -2.97
CA PHE A 40 3.14 -6.43 -2.79
C PHE A 40 2.68 -7.86 -3.15
N PHE A 41 3.21 -8.41 -4.24
CA PHE A 41 2.88 -9.79 -4.63
C PHE A 41 3.25 -10.80 -3.54
N VAL A 42 4.42 -10.65 -2.91
CA VAL A 42 4.88 -11.49 -1.81
C VAL A 42 3.90 -11.44 -0.63
N PHE A 43 3.41 -10.25 -0.29
CA PHE A 43 2.44 -10.05 0.78
C PHE A 43 1.08 -10.65 0.44
N TRP A 44 0.59 -10.40 -0.76
CA TRP A 44 -0.67 -10.95 -1.23
C TRP A 44 -0.62 -12.48 -1.31
N LEU A 45 0.43 -13.07 -1.87
CA LEU A 45 0.58 -14.51 -2.00
C LEU A 45 0.63 -15.21 -0.63
N SER A 46 1.31 -14.61 0.36
CA SER A 46 1.33 -15.18 1.71
C SER A 46 -0.05 -15.23 2.34
N GLY A 47 -0.85 -14.14 2.21
CA GLY A 47 -2.23 -14.10 2.65
C GLY A 47 -3.12 -15.09 1.88
N ARG A 48 -2.92 -15.20 0.57
CA ARG A 48 -3.67 -16.13 -0.28
C ARG A 48 -3.41 -17.59 0.10
N LEU A 49 -2.16 -17.97 0.27
CA LEU A 49 -1.82 -19.34 0.69
C LEU A 49 -2.46 -19.70 2.03
N LEU A 50 -2.42 -18.79 3.02
CA LEU A 50 -3.08 -19.02 4.31
C LEU A 50 -4.60 -19.13 4.18
N THR A 51 -5.22 -18.34 3.32
CA THR A 51 -6.67 -18.39 3.05
C THR A 51 -7.08 -19.75 2.44
N ASP A 52 -6.22 -20.30 1.59
CA ASP A 52 -6.44 -21.59 0.93
C ASP A 52 -6.00 -22.79 1.81
N GLY A 53 -5.62 -22.55 3.09
CA GLY A 53 -5.17 -23.59 4.03
C GLY A 53 -3.73 -24.05 3.78
N GLY A 54 -2.99 -23.35 2.98
CA GLY A 54 -1.57 -23.62 2.68
C GLY A 54 -0.62 -22.97 3.68
N ASN A 55 0.67 -23.15 3.42
CA ASN A 55 1.76 -22.64 4.26
C ASN A 55 2.75 -21.80 3.42
N PRO A 56 2.84 -20.47 3.63
CA PRO A 56 3.74 -19.61 2.88
C PRO A 56 5.24 -19.92 3.13
N TYR A 57 5.56 -20.68 4.17
CA TYR A 57 6.92 -21.11 4.47
C TYR A 57 7.29 -22.45 3.82
N ASN A 58 6.33 -23.12 3.15
CA ASN A 58 6.62 -24.33 2.38
C ASN A 58 7.17 -23.91 1.00
N PRO A 59 8.42 -24.28 0.65
CA PRO A 59 9.04 -23.84 -0.59
C PRO A 59 8.29 -24.30 -1.86
N ASP A 60 7.68 -25.49 -1.82
CA ASP A 60 6.99 -26.04 -2.98
C ASP A 60 5.66 -25.33 -3.22
N GLN A 61 4.89 -25.08 -2.14
CA GLN A 61 3.65 -24.29 -2.21
C GLN A 61 3.93 -22.84 -2.62
N TRP A 62 5.01 -22.26 -2.12
CA TRP A 62 5.43 -20.91 -2.47
C TRP A 62 5.78 -20.81 -3.96
N ARG A 63 6.57 -21.75 -4.48
CA ARG A 63 6.95 -21.82 -5.89
C ARG A 63 5.72 -22.04 -6.79
N ALA A 64 4.84 -22.98 -6.43
CA ALA A 64 3.61 -23.24 -7.15
C ALA A 64 2.72 -21.98 -7.23
N GLY A 65 2.60 -21.22 -6.14
CA GLY A 65 1.88 -19.94 -6.12
C GLY A 65 2.49 -18.90 -7.07
N HIS A 66 3.81 -18.78 -7.13
CA HIS A 66 4.49 -17.89 -8.09
C HIS A 66 4.20 -18.28 -9.54
N GLU A 67 4.22 -19.57 -9.84
CA GLU A 67 3.93 -20.08 -11.17
C GLU A 67 2.47 -19.88 -11.56
N GLN A 68 1.54 -20.18 -10.63
CA GLN A 68 0.11 -20.04 -10.85
C GLN A 68 -0.30 -18.59 -11.16
N TYR A 69 0.30 -17.62 -10.49
CA TYR A 69 -0.09 -16.21 -10.62
C TYR A 69 0.87 -15.39 -11.50
N GLY A 70 1.82 -16.06 -12.17
CA GLY A 70 2.67 -15.45 -13.21
C GLY A 70 3.75 -14.50 -12.70
N ALA A 71 4.20 -14.65 -11.46
CA ALA A 71 5.32 -13.89 -10.91
C ALA A 71 6.65 -14.58 -11.26
N THR A 72 7.40 -14.02 -12.19
CA THR A 72 8.62 -14.67 -12.72
C THR A 72 9.90 -14.32 -11.97
N SER A 73 9.97 -13.17 -11.30
CA SER A 73 11.22 -12.62 -10.77
C SER A 73 11.56 -13.04 -9.34
N LEU A 74 10.63 -13.64 -8.59
CA LEU A 74 10.79 -13.98 -7.17
C LEU A 74 10.58 -15.46 -6.89
N LYS A 75 10.69 -16.32 -7.90
CA LYS A 75 10.41 -17.76 -7.78
C LYS A 75 11.25 -18.48 -6.72
N GLU A 76 12.47 -18.00 -6.48
CA GLU A 76 13.41 -18.61 -5.54
C GLU A 76 13.39 -17.91 -4.16
N ALA A 77 12.68 -16.79 -4.04
CA ALA A 77 12.60 -16.07 -2.77
C ALA A 77 11.64 -16.82 -1.83
N ILE A 78 12.15 -17.25 -0.69
CA ILE A 78 11.36 -17.81 0.40
C ILE A 78 10.62 -16.65 1.09
N PHE A 79 9.42 -16.91 1.62
CA PHE A 79 8.73 -15.93 2.47
C PHE A 79 9.52 -15.76 3.78
N LEU A 80 10.18 -14.62 3.94
CA LEU A 80 11.11 -14.34 5.03
C LEU A 80 10.49 -13.60 6.22
N TYR A 81 9.22 -13.23 6.12
CA TYR A 81 8.56 -12.41 7.14
C TYR A 81 7.99 -13.29 8.27
N PRO A 82 7.90 -12.77 9.51
CA PRO A 82 7.36 -13.53 10.64
C PRO A 82 5.87 -13.86 10.45
N LEU A 83 5.44 -15.00 11.01
CA LEU A 83 4.07 -15.51 10.91
C LEU A 83 2.98 -14.49 11.29
N PRO A 84 3.13 -13.66 12.33
CA PRO A 84 2.11 -12.65 12.64
C PRO A 84 1.82 -11.70 11.48
N LEU A 85 2.84 -11.35 10.68
CA LEU A 85 2.62 -10.54 9.49
C LEU A 85 1.83 -11.30 8.43
N ALA A 86 2.16 -12.57 8.17
CA ALA A 86 1.43 -13.40 7.21
C ALA A 86 -0.07 -13.50 7.59
N VAL A 87 -0.38 -13.69 8.88
CA VAL A 87 -1.76 -13.71 9.38
C VAL A 87 -2.45 -12.35 9.17
N PHE A 88 -1.75 -11.25 9.42
CA PHE A 88 -2.28 -9.90 9.18
C PHE A 88 -2.59 -9.64 7.70
N LEU A 89 -1.93 -10.35 6.79
CA LEU A 89 -2.11 -10.22 5.34
C LEU A 89 -3.24 -11.11 4.77
N ILE A 90 -3.86 -11.99 5.58
CA ILE A 90 -5.00 -12.82 5.17
C ILE A 90 -6.10 -12.01 4.46
N PRO A 91 -6.51 -10.82 4.94
CA PRO A 91 -7.52 -10.03 4.24
C PRO A 91 -7.18 -9.69 2.79
N LEU A 92 -5.90 -9.53 2.45
CA LEU A 92 -5.48 -9.31 1.05
C LEU A 92 -5.67 -10.57 0.21
N GLY A 93 -5.47 -11.75 0.79
CA GLY A 93 -5.63 -13.04 0.12
C GLY A 93 -7.09 -13.41 -0.22
N LEU A 94 -8.07 -12.75 0.41
CA LEU A 94 -9.49 -12.95 0.12
C LEU A 94 -9.92 -12.38 -1.25
N PHE A 95 -9.15 -11.45 -1.77
CA PHE A 95 -9.41 -10.78 -3.05
C PHE A 95 -8.53 -11.36 -4.15
N THR A 96 -8.92 -11.14 -5.39
CA THR A 96 -8.01 -11.38 -6.52
C THR A 96 -6.78 -10.48 -6.42
N LEU A 97 -5.70 -10.87 -7.08
CA LEU A 97 -4.45 -10.10 -7.04
C LEU A 97 -4.65 -8.64 -7.50
N ASP A 98 -5.45 -8.45 -8.56
CA ASP A 98 -5.72 -7.12 -9.13
C ASP A 98 -6.55 -6.24 -8.19
N GLU A 99 -7.60 -6.81 -7.58
CA GLU A 99 -8.45 -6.12 -6.60
C GLU A 99 -7.66 -5.75 -5.33
N ALA A 100 -6.89 -6.70 -4.80
CA ALA A 100 -6.04 -6.49 -3.63
C ALA A 100 -4.99 -5.39 -3.91
N TYR A 101 -4.39 -5.39 -5.10
CA TYR A 101 -3.43 -4.36 -5.49
C TYR A 101 -4.08 -2.97 -5.56
N LEU A 102 -5.25 -2.87 -6.17
CA LEU A 102 -6.01 -1.61 -6.23
C LEU A 102 -6.37 -1.12 -4.83
N GLY A 103 -6.90 -2.01 -3.98
CA GLY A 103 -7.24 -1.69 -2.59
C GLY A 103 -6.03 -1.22 -1.79
N TRP A 104 -4.88 -1.90 -1.95
CA TRP A 104 -3.63 -1.50 -1.31
C TRP A 104 -3.15 -0.11 -1.75
N GLN A 105 -3.28 0.21 -3.04
CA GLN A 105 -2.94 1.53 -3.57
C GLN A 105 -3.82 2.62 -2.97
N ILE A 106 -5.13 2.41 -2.94
CA ILE A 106 -6.10 3.36 -2.39
C ILE A 106 -5.82 3.57 -0.89
N LEU A 107 -5.66 2.48 -0.13
CA LEU A 107 -5.38 2.55 1.31
C LEU A 107 -4.08 3.32 1.59
N SER A 108 -3.01 3.03 0.84
CA SER A 108 -1.72 3.71 0.99
C SER A 108 -1.85 5.23 0.76
N GLN A 109 -2.62 5.64 -0.24
CA GLN A 109 -2.85 7.04 -0.54
C GLN A 109 -3.67 7.74 0.55
N ILE A 110 -4.71 7.08 1.06
CA ILE A 110 -5.52 7.59 2.17
C ILE A 110 -4.64 7.80 3.41
N LEU A 111 -3.80 6.82 3.76
CA LEU A 111 -2.90 6.93 4.91
C LEU A 111 -1.91 8.09 4.75
N ILE A 112 -1.31 8.26 3.58
CA ILE A 112 -0.42 9.39 3.29
C ILE A 112 -1.17 10.72 3.44
N ALA A 113 -2.39 10.82 2.90
CA ALA A 113 -3.20 12.03 3.02
C ALA A 113 -3.52 12.36 4.49
N ILE A 114 -3.85 11.35 5.29
CA ILE A 114 -4.10 11.51 6.74
C ILE A 114 -2.84 12.02 7.45
N VAL A 115 -1.67 11.43 7.16
CA VAL A 115 -0.39 11.86 7.77
C VAL A 115 -0.10 13.31 7.41
N ILE A 116 -0.22 13.69 6.13
CA ILE A 116 -0.01 15.08 5.69
C ILE A 116 -0.98 16.02 6.41
N PHE A 117 -2.26 15.65 6.49
CA PHE A 117 -3.26 16.45 7.17
C PHE A 117 -2.93 16.64 8.67
N CYS A 118 -2.54 15.58 9.37
CA CYS A 118 -2.14 15.64 10.78
C CYS A 118 -0.91 16.54 10.99
N LEU A 119 0.10 16.42 10.13
CA LEU A 119 1.31 17.26 10.23
C LEU A 119 1.00 18.74 10.01
N LEU A 120 0.17 19.05 9.01
CA LEU A 120 -0.24 20.44 8.74
C LEU A 120 -1.07 21.01 9.91
N ASN A 121 -1.88 20.19 10.55
CA ASN A 121 -2.69 20.62 11.69
C ASN A 121 -1.84 20.81 12.97
N LYS A 122 -0.87 19.94 13.23
CA LYS A 122 0.06 20.06 14.37
C LYS A 122 0.84 21.37 14.33
N ASN A 123 1.39 21.74 13.20
CA ASN A 123 2.12 23.02 13.03
C ASN A 123 1.26 24.25 13.31
N ASN A 124 -0.07 24.12 13.23
CA ASN A 124 -0.98 25.18 13.62
C ASN A 124 -1.19 25.24 15.14
N ILE A 125 -1.18 24.12 15.86
CA ILE A 125 -1.39 24.06 17.31
C ILE A 125 -0.18 24.63 18.04
N GLU A 126 1.04 24.26 17.70
CA GLU A 126 2.28 24.76 18.34
C GLU A 126 2.45 26.28 18.20
N LYS A 127 1.93 26.90 17.15
CA LYS A 127 1.90 28.36 17.00
C LYS A 127 1.00 29.08 18.02
N TYR A 128 0.03 28.39 18.61
CA TYR A 128 -0.86 28.98 19.62
C TYR A 128 -0.27 28.91 21.02
N GLU A 129 0.49 27.87 21.35
CA GLU A 129 1.15 27.73 22.64
C GLU A 129 2.30 28.74 22.84
N GLN A 130 2.87 29.26 21.77
CA GLN A 130 3.91 30.30 21.83
C GLN A 130 3.36 31.71 22.04
N PHE A 131 2.05 31.91 22.00
CA PHE A 131 1.38 33.20 22.21
C PHE A 131 0.61 33.30 23.54
N LEU A 132 0.67 32.27 24.37
CA LEU A 132 0.17 32.24 25.74
C LEU A 132 1.31 32.29 26.76
#